data_9fc150b91b19080110fe1291aa855439
#
_entry.id   9fc150b91b19080110fe1291aa855439
#
_cell.length_a   1.000
_cell.length_b   1.000
_cell.length_c   1.000
_cell.angle_alpha   90.00
_cell.angle_beta   90.00
_cell.angle_gamma   90.00
#
_symmetry.space_group_name_H-M   'P 1'
#
loop_
_entity.id
_entity.type
_entity.pdbx_description
1 polymer ?
#
loop_
_entity_poly.entity_id
_entity_poly.type
_entity_poly.pdbx_seq_one_letter_code
_entity_poly.pdbx_strand_id
1 'polypeptide(L)'
;MPGLFFDDYETPVYRPPSEAESFILRVTRGCAHNHCTYCNMYRGVQFEKLTDEEIMRQIAMAYSVDRDGVRRVFLADGDALVLETERLLKILNTLKKYFPNLERVASYAAPGDILRKSVEELTQLREAGLQILYYGMESGDSQTLRDIRKGVDGPQSIEVGKRVRAAGMQLSIMIILGIAGVPGSERHALATAKAINEIKPTHLSALSLMLYRGTELKDQFERGEFTPLTPAGLMEELKVIIEHLDLPETEHMIFRSNHVSNYIRLAATLPRDKDQLLADIDESIAYLKKQKHWDIYNHDWSKF
;
A
#
# COMPACT_ATOMS: atom_id res chain seq x y z
N MET A 1 9.88 21.28 -6.32
CA MET A 1 8.96 20.98 -7.46
C MET A 1 8.15 19.75 -7.11
N PRO A 2 6.87 19.63 -7.49
CA PRO A 2 6.18 18.34 -7.39
C PRO A 2 6.97 17.30 -8.18
N GLY A 3 6.93 16.05 -7.73
CA GLY A 3 7.81 14.96 -8.17
C GLY A 3 7.99 14.88 -9.69
N LEU A 4 9.23 14.73 -10.13
CA LEU A 4 9.58 14.59 -11.53
C LEU A 4 9.04 13.27 -12.09
N PHE A 5 8.53 13.27 -13.31
CA PHE A 5 8.09 12.09 -14.05
C PHE A 5 8.35 12.27 -15.54
N PHE A 6 8.99 11.30 -16.17
CA PHE A 6 9.50 11.39 -17.54
C PHE A 6 9.21 10.16 -18.40
N ASP A 7 8.07 9.52 -18.20
CA ASP A 7 7.63 8.44 -19.08
C ASP A 7 6.40 8.86 -19.89
N ASP A 8 6.03 8.08 -20.91
CA ASP A 8 4.84 8.32 -21.69
C ASP A 8 3.59 8.18 -20.83
N TYR A 9 2.72 9.19 -20.88
CA TYR A 9 1.50 9.27 -20.05
C TYR A 9 0.34 8.38 -20.55
N GLU A 10 0.61 7.40 -21.41
CA GLU A 10 -0.43 6.53 -21.97
C GLU A 10 -1.12 5.65 -20.93
N THR A 11 -0.45 5.38 -19.81
CA THR A 11 -1.01 4.59 -18.71
C THR A 11 -0.89 5.32 -17.37
N PRO A 12 -1.89 5.19 -16.47
CA PRO A 12 -1.85 5.86 -15.18
C PRO A 12 -0.67 5.39 -14.34
N VAL A 13 -0.08 6.30 -13.56
CA VAL A 13 0.97 6.03 -12.57
C VAL A 13 0.43 6.35 -11.19
N TYR A 14 0.50 5.38 -10.30
CA TYR A 14 0.07 5.53 -8.92
C TYR A 14 1.26 5.57 -7.98
N ARG A 15 1.15 6.39 -6.94
CA ARG A 15 2.14 6.48 -5.86
C ARG A 15 1.46 6.78 -4.53
N PRO A 16 2.06 6.40 -3.39
CA PRO A 16 1.56 6.83 -2.08
C PRO A 16 1.65 8.36 -1.94
N PRO A 17 0.73 9.00 -1.19
CA PRO A 17 0.79 10.46 -0.94
C PRO A 17 2.12 10.91 -0.32
N SER A 18 2.76 10.07 0.49
CA SER A 18 4.08 10.32 1.09
C SER A 18 5.22 10.43 0.07
N GLU A 19 5.01 9.95 -1.16
CA GLU A 19 5.95 10.01 -2.27
C GLU A 19 5.60 11.12 -3.29
N ALA A 20 4.74 12.07 -2.92
CA ALA A 20 4.30 13.14 -3.82
C ALA A 20 5.45 13.97 -4.41
N GLU A 21 6.54 14.13 -3.66
CA GLU A 21 7.72 14.89 -4.07
C GLU A 21 8.86 14.03 -4.62
N SER A 22 8.70 12.70 -4.65
CA SER A 22 9.72 11.80 -5.17
C SER A 22 9.79 11.86 -6.70
N PHE A 23 10.99 11.77 -7.26
CA PHE A 23 11.15 11.45 -8.67
C PHE A 23 10.55 10.06 -8.92
N ILE A 24 9.59 9.97 -9.82
CA ILE A 24 8.96 8.71 -10.21
C ILE A 24 9.78 8.11 -11.33
N LEU A 25 10.45 7.01 -11.03
CA LEU A 25 11.16 6.21 -12.01
C LEU A 25 10.34 4.96 -12.32
N ARG A 26 9.73 4.93 -13.50
CA ARG A 26 9.01 3.74 -13.94
C ARG A 26 10.01 2.65 -14.36
N VAL A 27 9.90 1.49 -13.74
CA VAL A 27 10.74 0.32 -14.03
C VAL A 27 9.94 -0.86 -14.55
N THR A 28 8.62 -0.84 -14.33
CA THR A 28 7.62 -1.73 -14.90
C THR A 28 6.41 -0.90 -15.35
N ARG A 29 5.55 -1.45 -16.23
CA ARG A 29 4.19 -0.92 -16.48
C ARG A 29 3.17 -1.93 -16.02
N GLY A 30 2.11 -1.43 -15.37
CA GLY A 30 1.05 -2.28 -14.85
C GLY A 30 1.40 -2.99 -13.55
N CYS A 31 0.64 -4.02 -13.23
CA CYS A 31 0.81 -4.86 -12.04
C CYS A 31 1.01 -6.32 -12.47
N ALA A 32 2.09 -6.96 -12.01
CA ALA A 32 2.41 -8.34 -12.34
C ALA A 32 1.34 -9.33 -11.86
N HIS A 33 0.68 -9.05 -10.74
CA HIS A 33 -0.39 -9.89 -10.22
C HIS A 33 -1.73 -9.64 -10.92
N ASN A 34 -2.20 -8.40 -10.96
CA ASN A 34 -3.41 -7.86 -11.66
C ASN A 34 -4.70 -8.72 -11.62
N HIS A 35 -4.89 -9.56 -10.59
CA HIS A 35 -6.03 -10.49 -10.45
C HIS A 35 -6.96 -10.15 -9.26
N CYS A 36 -6.61 -9.14 -8.44
CA CYS A 36 -7.41 -8.79 -7.27
C CYS A 36 -8.83 -8.36 -7.68
N THR A 37 -9.86 -8.96 -7.05
CA THR A 37 -11.27 -8.78 -7.42
C THR A 37 -11.80 -7.36 -7.20
N TYR A 38 -11.17 -6.59 -6.32
CA TYR A 38 -11.57 -5.22 -5.95
C TYR A 38 -10.79 -4.12 -6.69
N CYS A 39 -9.60 -4.45 -7.27
CA CYS A 39 -8.67 -3.47 -7.79
C CYS A 39 -8.91 -3.21 -9.28
N ASN A 40 -8.93 -1.92 -9.66
CA ASN A 40 -9.04 -1.49 -11.06
C ASN A 40 -7.82 -0.69 -11.56
N MET A 41 -6.80 -0.48 -10.72
CA MET A 41 -5.70 0.45 -10.99
C MET A 41 -4.99 0.17 -12.32
N TYR A 42 -4.76 -1.12 -12.63
CA TYR A 42 -4.05 -1.53 -13.85
C TYR A 42 -4.89 -2.45 -14.75
N ARG A 43 -6.22 -2.43 -14.60
CA ARG A 43 -7.08 -3.21 -15.51
C ARG A 43 -6.94 -2.70 -16.93
N GLY A 44 -6.75 -3.64 -17.88
CA GLY A 44 -6.51 -3.31 -19.28
C GLY A 44 -5.08 -2.86 -19.60
N VAL A 45 -4.20 -2.73 -18.61
CA VAL A 45 -2.78 -2.47 -18.81
C VAL A 45 -2.03 -3.80 -18.86
N GLN A 46 -1.38 -4.07 -19.99
CA GLN A 46 -0.51 -5.24 -20.12
C GLN A 46 0.73 -5.02 -19.25
N PHE A 47 1.05 -6.03 -18.41
CA PHE A 47 2.25 -5.96 -17.60
C PHE A 47 3.51 -6.12 -18.47
N GLU A 48 4.49 -5.24 -18.25
CA GLU A 48 5.81 -5.33 -18.87
C GLU A 48 6.92 -4.83 -17.93
N LYS A 49 8.14 -5.34 -18.12
CA LYS A 49 9.36 -4.83 -17.50
C LYS A 49 10.02 -3.89 -18.50
N LEU A 50 10.26 -2.63 -18.13
CA LEU A 50 10.90 -1.67 -19.01
C LEU A 50 12.32 -2.10 -19.33
N THR A 51 12.81 -1.72 -20.52
CA THR A 51 14.21 -1.96 -20.92
C THR A 51 15.17 -1.09 -20.11
N ASP A 52 16.44 -1.47 -20.09
CA ASP A 52 17.48 -0.66 -19.43
C ASP A 52 17.64 0.71 -20.11
N GLU A 53 17.42 0.79 -21.42
CA GLU A 53 17.44 2.02 -22.21
C GLU A 53 16.31 2.99 -21.81
N GLU A 54 15.09 2.48 -21.62
CA GLU A 54 13.95 3.28 -21.16
C GLU A 54 14.18 3.82 -19.75
N ILE A 55 14.68 3.00 -18.84
CA ILE A 55 15.02 3.39 -17.48
C ILE A 55 16.13 4.46 -17.49
N MET A 56 17.19 4.24 -18.26
CA MET A 56 18.29 5.20 -18.37
C MET A 56 17.86 6.53 -18.98
N ARG A 57 16.94 6.52 -19.97
CA ARG A 57 16.37 7.74 -20.55
C ARG A 57 15.69 8.60 -19.47
N GLN A 58 14.83 8.01 -18.65
CA GLN A 58 14.15 8.70 -17.56
C GLN A 58 15.15 9.29 -16.55
N ILE A 59 16.18 8.54 -16.16
CA ILE A 59 17.24 9.00 -15.25
C ILE A 59 18.00 10.18 -15.86
N ALA A 60 18.39 10.10 -17.14
CA ALA A 60 19.10 11.16 -17.82
C ALA A 60 18.27 12.45 -17.96
N MET A 61 16.97 12.32 -18.21
CA MET A 61 16.06 13.47 -18.25
C MET A 61 15.93 14.12 -16.87
N ALA A 62 15.73 13.34 -15.81
CA ALA A 62 15.65 13.86 -14.44
C ALA A 62 16.99 14.55 -14.05
N TYR A 63 18.11 13.96 -14.40
CA TYR A 63 19.44 14.54 -14.18
C TYR A 63 19.60 15.90 -14.88
N SER A 64 19.13 16.03 -16.11
CA SER A 64 19.25 17.29 -16.87
C SER A 64 18.35 18.40 -16.33
N VAL A 65 17.24 18.05 -15.64
CA VAL A 65 16.28 19.02 -15.09
C VAL A 65 16.67 19.45 -13.68
N ASP A 66 16.99 18.51 -12.80
CA ASP A 66 17.23 18.80 -11.38
C ASP A 66 18.12 17.74 -10.71
N ARG A 67 19.39 17.69 -11.10
CA ARG A 67 20.37 16.74 -10.55
C ARG A 67 20.48 16.79 -9.04
N ASP A 68 20.58 17.99 -8.48
CA ASP A 68 20.90 18.21 -7.07
C ASP A 68 19.64 18.25 -6.19
N GLY A 69 18.47 18.43 -6.77
CA GLY A 69 17.18 18.46 -6.07
C GLY A 69 16.52 17.10 -5.91
N VAL A 70 16.95 16.06 -6.66
CA VAL A 70 16.41 14.71 -6.50
C VAL A 70 16.95 14.07 -5.20
N ARG A 71 16.13 14.11 -4.15
CA ARG A 71 16.45 13.53 -2.84
C ARG A 71 15.76 12.17 -2.62
N ARG A 72 14.66 11.93 -3.30
CA ARG A 72 13.86 10.70 -3.17
C ARG A 72 13.45 10.19 -4.53
N VAL A 73 13.46 8.88 -4.69
CA VAL A 73 12.99 8.19 -5.90
C VAL A 73 11.95 7.16 -5.51
N PHE A 74 10.87 7.10 -6.29
CA PHE A 74 9.87 6.06 -6.17
C PHE A 74 9.91 5.19 -7.43
N LEU A 75 10.26 3.90 -7.26
CA LEU A 75 10.23 2.92 -8.35
C LEU A 75 8.79 2.49 -8.61
N ALA A 76 8.24 2.88 -9.74
CA ALA A 76 6.90 2.55 -10.21
C ALA A 76 6.99 1.46 -11.31
N ASP A 77 5.94 0.73 -11.67
CA ASP A 77 4.55 0.88 -11.29
C ASP A 77 4.13 0.00 -10.11
N GLY A 78 3.13 -0.85 -10.32
CA GLY A 78 2.46 -1.61 -9.27
C GLY A 78 3.32 -2.64 -8.54
N ASP A 79 4.48 -3.01 -9.10
CA ASP A 79 5.38 -4.00 -8.50
C ASP A 79 6.77 -3.95 -9.11
N ALA A 80 7.65 -3.11 -8.58
CA ALA A 80 9.03 -3.07 -9.03
C ALA A 80 9.88 -4.26 -8.52
N LEU A 81 9.48 -4.91 -7.41
CA LEU A 81 10.22 -6.05 -6.85
C LEU A 81 10.13 -7.33 -7.70
N VAL A 82 9.27 -7.36 -8.72
CA VAL A 82 9.26 -8.42 -9.73
C VAL A 82 10.56 -8.51 -10.54
N LEU A 83 11.36 -7.43 -10.55
CA LEU A 83 12.69 -7.44 -11.17
C LEU A 83 13.66 -8.28 -10.33
N GLU A 84 14.60 -8.92 -11.04
CA GLU A 84 15.68 -9.66 -10.41
C GLU A 84 16.55 -8.75 -9.52
N THR A 85 17.07 -9.30 -8.42
CA THR A 85 17.86 -8.55 -7.43
C THR A 85 19.04 -7.84 -8.06
N GLU A 86 19.78 -8.49 -8.95
CA GLU A 86 20.91 -7.89 -9.67
C GLU A 86 20.50 -6.66 -10.48
N ARG A 87 19.34 -6.75 -11.16
CA ARG A 87 18.84 -5.64 -11.97
C ARG A 87 18.41 -4.46 -11.09
N LEU A 88 17.75 -4.72 -9.97
CA LEU A 88 17.42 -3.69 -8.98
C LEU A 88 18.67 -3.02 -8.42
N LEU A 89 19.70 -3.80 -8.07
CA LEU A 89 20.99 -3.27 -7.60
C LEU A 89 21.66 -2.37 -8.65
N LYS A 90 21.63 -2.76 -9.93
CA LYS A 90 22.14 -1.93 -11.03
C LYS A 90 21.40 -0.58 -11.12
N ILE A 91 20.08 -0.59 -11.02
CA ILE A 91 19.24 0.62 -11.02
C ILE A 91 19.59 1.51 -9.82
N LEU A 92 19.62 0.95 -8.61
CA LEU A 92 19.91 1.67 -7.37
C LEU A 92 21.30 2.31 -7.38
N ASN A 93 22.32 1.58 -7.83
CA ASN A 93 23.68 2.09 -7.96
C ASN A 93 23.77 3.19 -9.03
N THR A 94 23.03 3.07 -10.12
CA THR A 94 22.93 4.10 -11.14
C THR A 94 22.30 5.38 -10.55
N LEU A 95 21.20 5.27 -9.83
CA LEU A 95 20.56 6.41 -9.16
C LEU A 95 21.52 7.13 -8.21
N LYS A 96 22.27 6.40 -7.37
CA LYS A 96 23.30 6.99 -6.49
C LYS A 96 24.39 7.72 -7.25
N LYS A 97 24.78 7.21 -8.42
CA LYS A 97 25.81 7.84 -9.26
C LYS A 97 25.33 9.15 -9.89
N TYR A 98 24.06 9.19 -10.31
CA TYR A 98 23.50 10.35 -11.01
C TYR A 98 23.01 11.44 -10.03
N PHE A 99 22.46 11.07 -8.89
CA PHE A 99 21.86 12.00 -7.93
C PHE A 99 22.66 12.03 -6.62
N PRO A 100 23.60 12.98 -6.46
CA PRO A 100 24.51 13.02 -5.31
C PRO A 100 23.82 13.26 -3.98
N ASN A 101 22.64 13.87 -3.99
CA ASN A 101 21.84 14.16 -2.79
C ASN A 101 20.70 13.14 -2.55
N LEU A 102 20.73 11.99 -3.24
CA LEU A 102 19.72 10.95 -3.08
C LEU A 102 19.77 10.37 -1.66
N GLU A 103 18.69 10.55 -0.92
CA GLU A 103 18.53 10.08 0.47
C GLU A 103 17.97 8.67 0.53
N ARG A 104 16.94 8.37 -0.29
CA ARG A 104 16.25 7.09 -0.29
C ARG A 104 15.56 6.77 -1.60
N VAL A 105 15.36 5.48 -1.81
CA VAL A 105 14.47 4.93 -2.82
C VAL A 105 13.35 4.17 -2.13
N ALA A 106 12.15 4.23 -2.69
CA ALA A 106 10.98 3.50 -2.21
C ALA A 106 10.29 2.78 -3.39
N SER A 107 9.44 1.80 -3.11
CA SER A 107 8.71 1.05 -4.12
C SER A 107 7.45 0.41 -3.57
N TYR A 108 6.45 0.18 -4.43
CA TYR A 108 5.46 -0.87 -4.17
C TYR A 108 6.10 -2.25 -4.28
N ALA A 109 5.54 -3.20 -3.54
CA ALA A 109 5.98 -4.59 -3.58
C ALA A 109 4.79 -5.55 -3.44
N ALA A 110 4.64 -6.44 -4.39
CA ALA A 110 3.66 -7.52 -4.30
C ALA A 110 4.17 -8.63 -3.36
N PRO A 111 3.25 -9.30 -2.64
CA PRO A 111 3.65 -10.32 -1.66
C PRO A 111 4.44 -11.48 -2.28
N GLY A 112 4.04 -11.96 -3.46
CA GLY A 112 4.74 -13.03 -4.15
C GLY A 112 6.18 -12.69 -4.52
N ASP A 113 6.45 -11.42 -4.81
CA ASP A 113 7.79 -10.95 -5.19
C ASP A 113 8.71 -10.79 -3.98
N ILE A 114 8.16 -10.38 -2.84
CA ILE A 114 8.91 -10.38 -1.57
C ILE A 114 9.24 -11.82 -1.17
N LEU A 115 8.29 -12.77 -1.28
CA LEU A 115 8.52 -14.16 -0.92
C LEU A 115 9.55 -14.87 -1.81
N ARG A 116 9.74 -14.41 -3.05
CA ARG A 116 10.78 -14.93 -3.96
C ARG A 116 12.20 -14.44 -3.62
N LYS A 117 12.33 -13.37 -2.82
CA LYS A 117 13.64 -12.84 -2.41
C LYS A 117 14.00 -13.34 -1.01
N SER A 118 15.26 -13.69 -0.82
CA SER A 118 15.78 -14.00 0.52
C SER A 118 15.92 -12.72 1.36
N VAL A 119 16.08 -12.89 2.69
CA VAL A 119 16.35 -11.77 3.60
C VAL A 119 17.67 -11.09 3.23
N GLU A 120 18.68 -11.86 2.79
CA GLU A 120 19.98 -11.39 2.34
C GLU A 120 19.85 -10.51 1.09
N GLU A 121 19.04 -10.92 0.11
CA GLU A 121 18.78 -10.12 -1.10
C GLU A 121 18.07 -8.81 -0.75
N LEU A 122 17.04 -8.86 0.11
CA LEU A 122 16.37 -7.66 0.59
C LEU A 122 17.33 -6.75 1.36
N THR A 123 18.26 -7.31 2.16
CA THR A 123 19.29 -6.54 2.87
C THR A 123 20.22 -5.85 1.88
N GLN A 124 20.69 -6.54 0.83
CA GLN A 124 21.51 -5.95 -0.23
C GLN A 124 20.78 -4.78 -0.93
N LEU A 125 19.50 -4.94 -1.23
CA LEU A 125 18.69 -3.87 -1.81
C LEU A 125 18.56 -2.67 -0.87
N ARG A 126 18.37 -2.90 0.44
CA ARG A 126 18.34 -1.85 1.44
C ARG A 126 19.67 -1.08 1.49
N GLU A 127 20.79 -1.77 1.52
CA GLU A 127 22.14 -1.17 1.54
C GLU A 127 22.44 -0.39 0.25
N ALA A 128 21.89 -0.86 -0.87
CA ALA A 128 21.91 -0.15 -2.13
C ALA A 128 20.99 1.08 -2.17
N GLY A 129 20.11 1.30 -1.16
CA GLY A 129 19.30 2.52 -1.01
C GLY A 129 17.80 2.32 -1.13
N LEU A 130 17.28 1.11 -1.35
CA LEU A 130 15.85 0.81 -1.30
C LEU A 130 15.41 0.71 0.17
N GLN A 131 14.96 1.83 0.73
CA GLN A 131 14.73 1.97 2.17
C GLN A 131 13.32 1.60 2.61
N ILE A 132 12.30 1.84 1.76
CA ILE A 132 10.90 1.68 2.11
C ILE A 132 10.20 0.81 1.08
N LEU A 133 9.47 -0.20 1.55
CA LEU A 133 8.52 -0.96 0.74
C LEU A 133 7.10 -0.63 1.17
N TYR A 134 6.24 -0.38 0.19
CA TYR A 134 4.80 -0.21 0.34
C TYR A 134 4.12 -1.51 -0.04
N TYR A 135 3.53 -2.16 0.95
CA TYR A 135 2.89 -3.46 0.82
C TYR A 135 1.39 -3.37 1.07
N GLY A 136 0.60 -3.61 0.04
CA GLY A 136 -0.84 -3.82 0.17
C GLY A 136 -1.10 -5.20 0.79
N MET A 137 -1.19 -5.28 2.12
CA MET A 137 -1.57 -6.48 2.83
C MET A 137 -3.07 -6.75 2.67
N GLU A 138 -3.86 -5.70 2.69
CA GLU A 138 -5.32 -5.57 2.60
C GLU A 138 -6.05 -6.23 3.77
N SER A 139 -5.66 -7.42 4.18
CA SER A 139 -6.23 -8.21 5.27
C SER A 139 -5.18 -9.15 5.87
N GLY A 140 -5.36 -9.52 7.14
CA GLY A 140 -4.66 -10.65 7.77
C GLY A 140 -5.46 -11.98 7.68
N ASP A 141 -6.72 -11.92 7.23
CA ASP A 141 -7.62 -13.07 7.19
C ASP A 141 -7.46 -13.88 5.91
N SER A 142 -7.10 -15.15 6.04
CA SER A 142 -6.89 -16.07 4.91
C SER A 142 -8.12 -16.24 4.02
N GLN A 143 -9.34 -16.20 4.57
CA GLN A 143 -10.55 -16.32 3.76
C GLN A 143 -10.73 -15.06 2.91
N THR A 144 -10.65 -13.89 3.52
CA THR A 144 -10.73 -12.61 2.81
C THR A 144 -9.69 -12.51 1.71
N LEU A 145 -8.42 -12.89 1.98
CA LEU A 145 -7.33 -12.87 1.00
C LEU A 145 -7.60 -13.80 -0.20
N ARG A 146 -8.21 -14.97 0.03
CA ARG A 146 -8.67 -15.87 -1.05
C ARG A 146 -9.79 -15.25 -1.87
N ASP A 147 -10.80 -14.71 -1.20
CA ASP A 147 -11.99 -14.12 -1.85
C ASP A 147 -11.61 -12.95 -2.76
N ILE A 148 -10.66 -12.12 -2.32
CA ILE A 148 -10.14 -11.01 -3.13
C ILE A 148 -9.01 -11.42 -4.10
N ARG A 149 -8.63 -12.70 -4.13
CA ARG A 149 -7.55 -13.23 -4.97
C ARG A 149 -6.22 -12.49 -4.79
N LYS A 150 -5.81 -12.26 -3.55
CA LYS A 150 -4.56 -11.53 -3.23
C LYS A 150 -3.30 -12.34 -3.59
N GLY A 151 -3.41 -13.64 -3.81
CA GLY A 151 -2.30 -14.52 -4.18
C GLY A 151 -1.46 -15.02 -3.01
N VAL A 152 -1.83 -14.69 -1.78
CA VAL A 152 -1.24 -15.19 -0.52
C VAL A 152 -2.34 -15.41 0.51
N ASP A 153 -2.06 -16.24 1.52
CA ASP A 153 -2.90 -16.41 2.71
C ASP A 153 -2.39 -15.57 3.91
N GLY A 154 -3.07 -15.64 5.05
CA GLY A 154 -2.71 -14.88 6.25
C GLY A 154 -1.30 -15.18 6.76
N PRO A 155 -0.91 -16.45 6.98
CA PRO A 155 0.45 -16.83 7.36
C PRO A 155 1.53 -16.32 6.38
N GLN A 156 1.29 -16.46 5.08
CA GLN A 156 2.21 -15.95 4.05
C GLN A 156 2.31 -14.43 4.08
N SER A 157 1.19 -13.74 4.33
CA SER A 157 1.14 -12.29 4.46
C SER A 157 1.98 -11.78 5.64
N ILE A 158 1.95 -12.52 6.76
CA ILE A 158 2.81 -12.26 7.94
C ILE A 158 4.28 -12.50 7.59
N GLU A 159 4.59 -13.60 6.93
CA GLU A 159 5.97 -13.93 6.51
C GLU A 159 6.56 -12.85 5.59
N VAL A 160 5.76 -12.33 4.63
CA VAL A 160 6.13 -11.18 3.78
C VAL A 160 6.61 -10.01 4.63
N GLY A 161 5.80 -9.60 5.62
CA GLY A 161 6.15 -8.47 6.47
C GLY A 161 7.39 -8.73 7.33
N LYS A 162 7.50 -9.93 7.91
CA LYS A 162 8.65 -10.33 8.74
C LYS A 162 9.96 -10.33 7.94
N ARG A 163 9.97 -10.80 6.69
CA ARG A 163 11.17 -10.77 5.83
C ARG A 163 11.65 -9.35 5.57
N VAL A 164 10.75 -8.44 5.23
CA VAL A 164 11.08 -7.03 4.99
C VAL A 164 11.67 -6.39 6.26
N ARG A 165 11.06 -6.64 7.41
CA ARG A 165 11.53 -6.13 8.70
C ARG A 165 12.88 -6.74 9.10
N ALA A 166 13.07 -8.05 8.90
CA ALA A 166 14.34 -8.74 9.17
C ALA A 166 15.50 -8.20 8.32
N ALA A 167 15.23 -7.77 7.08
CA ALA A 167 16.20 -7.08 6.23
C ALA A 167 16.52 -5.64 6.70
N GLY A 168 15.87 -5.15 7.76
CA GLY A 168 16.06 -3.80 8.29
C GLY A 168 15.42 -2.69 7.45
N MET A 169 14.51 -3.02 6.53
CA MET A 169 13.79 -2.06 5.71
C MET A 169 12.61 -1.45 6.48
N GLN A 170 12.26 -0.22 6.14
CA GLN A 170 10.98 0.34 6.53
C GLN A 170 9.85 -0.33 5.74
N LEU A 171 8.78 -0.65 6.44
CA LEU A 171 7.61 -1.30 5.83
C LEU A 171 6.36 -0.45 6.08
N SER A 172 5.74 -0.02 5.00
CA SER A 172 4.43 0.62 5.02
C SER A 172 3.38 -0.39 4.58
N ILE A 173 2.53 -0.81 5.53
CA ILE A 173 1.40 -1.71 5.25
C ILE A 173 0.15 -0.89 4.98
N MET A 174 -0.58 -1.29 3.92
CA MET A 174 -1.93 -0.82 3.64
C MET A 174 -2.92 -1.93 3.94
N ILE A 175 -4.01 -1.59 4.64
CA ILE A 175 -5.17 -2.44 4.91
C ILE A 175 -6.42 -1.78 4.34
N ILE A 176 -7.42 -2.58 3.96
CA ILE A 176 -8.68 -2.06 3.40
C ILE A 176 -9.82 -2.40 4.35
N LEU A 177 -10.35 -1.38 5.01
CA LEU A 177 -11.53 -1.50 5.85
C LEU A 177 -12.75 -1.87 4.98
N GLY A 178 -13.55 -2.81 5.46
CA GLY A 178 -14.76 -3.28 4.77
C GLY A 178 -14.51 -4.30 3.65
N ILE A 179 -13.27 -4.69 3.39
CA ILE A 179 -12.93 -5.61 2.28
C ILE A 179 -13.55 -7.01 2.43
N ALA A 180 -13.85 -7.44 3.66
CA ALA A 180 -14.49 -8.71 3.95
C ALA A 180 -16.04 -8.66 3.95
N GLY A 181 -16.61 -7.46 3.72
CA GLY A 181 -18.05 -7.24 3.85
C GLY A 181 -18.56 -7.43 5.28
N VAL A 182 -19.87 -7.21 5.47
CA VAL A 182 -20.50 -7.33 6.81
C VAL A 182 -20.26 -8.70 7.46
N PRO A 183 -20.43 -9.85 6.77
CA PRO A 183 -20.28 -11.15 7.42
C PRO A 183 -18.84 -11.48 7.85
N GLY A 184 -17.85 -10.88 7.22
CA GLY A 184 -16.44 -11.17 7.45
C GLY A 184 -15.69 -10.13 8.29
N SER A 185 -16.32 -9.02 8.64
CA SER A 185 -15.68 -7.85 9.24
C SER A 185 -14.90 -8.15 10.51
N GLU A 186 -15.53 -8.79 11.51
CA GLU A 186 -14.88 -9.12 12.78
C GLU A 186 -13.67 -10.05 12.58
N ARG A 187 -13.84 -11.10 11.77
CA ARG A 187 -12.75 -12.04 11.46
C ARG A 187 -11.57 -11.34 10.76
N HIS A 188 -11.89 -10.49 9.80
CA HIS A 188 -10.90 -9.64 9.12
C HIS A 188 -10.16 -8.73 10.10
N ALA A 189 -10.89 -8.03 10.97
CA ALA A 189 -10.31 -7.11 11.93
C ALA A 189 -9.35 -7.80 12.90
N LEU A 190 -9.77 -8.89 13.53
CA LEU A 190 -8.96 -9.65 14.49
C LEU A 190 -7.71 -10.27 13.83
N ALA A 191 -7.88 -10.88 12.66
CA ALA A 191 -6.76 -11.48 11.94
C ALA A 191 -5.76 -10.41 11.45
N THR A 192 -6.25 -9.23 11.06
CA THR A 192 -5.42 -8.10 10.64
C THR A 192 -4.62 -7.53 11.81
N ALA A 193 -5.25 -7.33 12.97
CA ALA A 193 -4.54 -6.90 14.19
C ALA A 193 -3.45 -7.91 14.59
N LYS A 194 -3.76 -9.21 14.56
CA LYS A 194 -2.76 -10.27 14.80
C LYS A 194 -1.58 -10.17 13.84
N ALA A 195 -1.84 -10.00 12.55
CA ALA A 195 -0.78 -9.88 11.55
C ALA A 195 0.11 -8.66 11.81
N ILE A 196 -0.48 -7.51 12.12
CA ILE A 196 0.26 -6.28 12.44
C ILE A 196 1.13 -6.46 13.69
N ASN A 197 0.59 -7.10 14.75
CA ASN A 197 1.35 -7.39 15.98
C ASN A 197 2.55 -8.29 15.73
N GLU A 198 2.46 -9.23 14.81
CA GLU A 198 3.56 -10.13 14.46
C GLU A 198 4.60 -9.45 13.55
N ILE A 199 4.16 -8.61 12.60
CA ILE A 199 5.03 -7.95 11.63
C ILE A 199 5.73 -6.73 12.23
N LYS A 200 5.01 -5.94 13.03
CA LYS A 200 5.46 -4.65 13.58
C LYS A 200 5.95 -3.69 12.49
N PRO A 201 5.07 -3.31 11.55
CA PRO A 201 5.46 -2.42 10.45
C PRO A 201 5.82 -1.03 10.98
N THR A 202 6.63 -0.27 10.21
CA THR A 202 6.95 1.12 10.58
C THR A 202 5.79 2.08 10.29
N HIS A 203 4.94 1.73 9.33
CA HIS A 203 3.77 2.53 8.94
C HIS A 203 2.58 1.61 8.69
N LEU A 204 1.41 2.04 9.14
CA LEU A 204 0.13 1.41 8.89
C LEU A 204 -0.84 2.43 8.29
N SER A 205 -1.35 2.14 7.11
CA SER A 205 -2.36 2.96 6.44
C SER A 205 -3.66 2.17 6.32
N ALA A 206 -4.75 2.71 6.88
CA ALA A 206 -6.09 2.17 6.71
C ALA A 206 -6.81 2.94 5.59
N LEU A 207 -7.32 2.23 4.58
CA LEU A 207 -8.11 2.74 3.48
C LEU A 207 -9.51 2.15 3.59
N SER A 208 -10.55 2.89 3.18
CA SER A 208 -11.89 2.32 3.05
C SER A 208 -12.07 1.69 1.67
N LEU A 209 -12.77 0.55 1.63
CA LEU A 209 -13.12 -0.12 0.38
C LEU A 209 -13.86 0.82 -0.57
N MET A 210 -13.40 0.87 -1.80
CA MET A 210 -14.09 1.55 -2.91
C MET A 210 -14.52 0.49 -3.93
N LEU A 211 -15.80 0.48 -4.29
CA LEU A 211 -16.37 -0.45 -5.27
C LEU A 211 -16.29 0.15 -6.67
N TYR A 212 -15.19 -0.11 -7.36
CA TYR A 212 -14.95 0.43 -8.70
C TYR A 212 -15.71 -0.33 -9.78
N ARG A 213 -16.29 0.40 -10.73
CA ARG A 213 -16.89 -0.19 -11.93
C ARG A 213 -15.88 -1.06 -12.68
N GLY A 214 -16.34 -2.21 -13.20
CA GLY A 214 -15.50 -3.16 -13.91
C GLY A 214 -14.63 -4.05 -13.02
N THR A 215 -14.87 -4.06 -11.71
CA THR A 215 -14.28 -5.01 -10.77
C THR A 215 -15.28 -6.10 -10.40
N GLU A 216 -14.78 -7.32 -10.21
CA GLU A 216 -15.63 -8.45 -9.83
C GLU A 216 -16.37 -8.21 -8.49
N LEU A 217 -15.69 -7.54 -7.52
CA LEU A 217 -16.32 -7.23 -6.24
C LEU A 217 -17.49 -6.25 -6.37
N LYS A 218 -17.42 -5.29 -7.32
CA LYS A 218 -18.54 -4.40 -7.64
C LYS A 218 -19.69 -5.19 -8.25
N ASP A 219 -19.41 -6.13 -9.15
CA ASP A 219 -20.43 -6.98 -9.77
C ASP A 219 -21.09 -7.89 -8.72
N GLN A 220 -20.34 -8.43 -7.75
CA GLN A 220 -20.88 -9.19 -6.61
C GLN A 220 -21.81 -8.32 -5.76
N PHE A 221 -21.44 -7.07 -5.49
CA PHE A 221 -22.31 -6.12 -4.79
C PHE A 221 -23.63 -5.88 -5.56
N GLU A 222 -23.56 -5.66 -6.85
CA GLU A 222 -24.75 -5.41 -7.69
C GLU A 222 -25.69 -6.63 -7.78
N ARG A 223 -25.14 -7.84 -7.63
CA ARG A 223 -25.93 -9.09 -7.54
C ARG A 223 -26.43 -9.41 -6.11
N GLY A 224 -26.07 -8.59 -5.10
CA GLY A 224 -26.42 -8.83 -3.71
C GLY A 224 -25.60 -9.95 -3.02
N GLU A 225 -24.49 -10.37 -3.61
CA GLU A 225 -23.57 -11.40 -3.09
C GLU A 225 -22.54 -10.82 -2.12
N PHE A 226 -22.33 -9.52 -2.14
CA PHE A 226 -21.45 -8.80 -1.23
C PHE A 226 -22.21 -7.67 -0.53
N THR A 227 -22.15 -7.63 0.80
CA THR A 227 -22.76 -6.58 1.61
C THR A 227 -21.65 -5.72 2.24
N PRO A 228 -21.47 -4.48 1.77
CA PRO A 228 -20.43 -3.59 2.28
C PRO A 228 -20.79 -3.05 3.67
N LEU A 229 -19.78 -2.61 4.43
CA LEU A 229 -19.95 -1.92 5.70
C LEU A 229 -20.46 -0.49 5.47
N THR A 230 -21.29 0.00 6.37
CA THR A 230 -21.61 1.44 6.44
C THR A 230 -20.39 2.26 6.88
N PRO A 231 -20.35 3.60 6.69
CA PRO A 231 -19.27 4.43 7.21
C PRO A 231 -19.00 4.26 8.69
N ALA A 232 -20.06 4.15 9.51
CA ALA A 232 -19.92 3.85 10.93
C ALA A 232 -19.33 2.44 11.15
N GLY A 233 -19.79 1.44 10.38
CA GLY A 233 -19.26 0.07 10.43
C GLY A 233 -17.77 -0.02 10.06
N LEU A 234 -17.28 0.81 9.12
CA LEU A 234 -15.85 0.91 8.81
C LEU A 234 -15.04 1.41 10.01
N MET A 235 -15.57 2.38 10.75
CA MET A 235 -14.94 2.87 11.98
C MET A 235 -15.03 1.85 13.12
N GLU A 236 -16.13 1.10 13.22
CA GLU A 236 -16.27 0.00 14.20
C GLU A 236 -15.25 -1.11 13.90
N GLU A 237 -15.04 -1.47 12.62
CA GLU A 237 -14.01 -2.43 12.21
C GLU A 237 -12.60 -1.90 12.54
N LEU A 238 -12.32 -0.63 12.25
CA LEU A 238 -11.04 0.00 12.62
C LEU A 238 -10.84 -0.01 14.13
N LYS A 239 -11.89 0.27 14.93
CA LYS A 239 -11.83 0.20 16.39
C LYS A 239 -11.35 -1.16 16.86
N VAL A 240 -11.96 -2.24 16.37
CA VAL A 240 -11.57 -3.61 16.71
C VAL A 240 -10.09 -3.86 16.36
N ILE A 241 -9.62 -3.41 15.18
CA ILE A 241 -8.20 -3.54 14.81
C ILE A 241 -7.31 -2.84 15.84
N ILE A 242 -7.58 -1.55 16.14
CA ILE A 242 -6.73 -0.74 17.03
C ILE A 242 -6.77 -1.27 18.46
N GLU A 243 -7.93 -1.68 19.00
CA GLU A 243 -8.06 -2.28 20.32
C GLU A 243 -7.16 -3.51 20.51
N HIS A 244 -7.05 -4.35 19.46
CA HIS A 244 -6.28 -5.60 19.47
C HIS A 244 -4.83 -5.43 19.04
N LEU A 245 -4.36 -4.20 18.78
CA LEU A 245 -2.93 -3.96 18.61
C LEU A 245 -2.21 -4.08 19.97
N ASP A 246 -1.19 -4.91 19.99
CA ASP A 246 -0.29 -5.13 21.13
C ASP A 246 1.16 -4.90 20.67
N LEU A 247 1.58 -3.65 20.68
CA LEU A 247 2.90 -3.22 20.25
C LEU A 247 3.74 -2.85 21.47
N PRO A 248 5.02 -3.28 21.55
CA PRO A 248 5.93 -2.84 22.59
C PRO A 248 6.07 -1.30 22.62
N GLU A 249 6.27 -0.74 23.81
CA GLU A 249 6.53 0.69 24.01
C GLU A 249 7.70 1.25 23.18
N THR A 250 8.63 0.37 22.80
CA THR A 250 9.78 0.71 21.96
C THR A 250 9.46 0.85 20.46
N GLU A 251 8.27 0.38 20.02
CA GLU A 251 7.84 0.53 18.64
C GLU A 251 7.24 1.92 18.40
N HIS A 252 7.47 2.42 17.19
CA HIS A 252 6.96 3.72 16.73
C HIS A 252 6.28 3.56 15.37
N MET A 253 5.13 2.87 15.36
CA MET A 253 4.34 2.70 14.15
C MET A 253 3.53 3.95 13.84
N ILE A 254 3.76 4.56 12.69
CA ILE A 254 2.99 5.71 12.22
C ILE A 254 1.68 5.19 11.60
N PHE A 255 0.54 5.52 12.22
CA PHE A 255 -0.79 5.22 11.70
C PHE A 255 -1.37 6.41 10.94
N ARG A 256 -2.00 6.15 9.80
CA ARG A 256 -2.72 7.14 8.99
C ARG A 256 -3.98 6.55 8.36
N SER A 257 -5.08 7.31 8.38
CA SER A 257 -6.28 7.06 7.58
C SER A 257 -6.72 8.32 6.80
N ASN A 258 -5.76 8.95 6.13
CA ASN A 258 -5.96 10.21 5.40
C ASN A 258 -6.13 10.04 3.88
N HIS A 259 -6.30 8.81 3.41
CA HIS A 259 -6.60 8.52 2.00
C HIS A 259 -7.99 9.07 1.63
N VAL A 260 -8.16 9.45 0.36
CA VAL A 260 -9.41 10.02 -0.17
C VAL A 260 -10.64 9.10 0.00
N SER A 261 -10.42 7.77 0.09
CA SER A 261 -11.48 6.79 0.36
C SER A 261 -12.10 6.88 1.76
N ASN A 262 -11.40 7.52 2.70
CA ASN A 262 -11.83 7.54 4.10
C ASN A 262 -12.78 8.71 4.40
N TYR A 263 -13.82 8.43 5.20
CA TYR A 263 -14.79 9.41 5.66
C TYR A 263 -14.22 10.32 6.73
N ILE A 264 -13.38 9.75 7.59
CA ILE A 264 -12.73 10.43 8.72
C ILE A 264 -11.22 10.26 8.56
N ARG A 265 -10.50 11.34 8.73
CA ARG A 265 -9.04 11.36 8.68
C ARG A 265 -8.48 11.24 10.09
N LEU A 266 -7.77 10.17 10.37
CA LEU A 266 -7.14 9.91 11.66
C LEU A 266 -5.62 9.76 11.48
N ALA A 267 -4.88 10.12 12.53
CA ALA A 267 -3.45 10.03 12.57
C ALA A 267 -2.97 9.77 14.00
N ALA A 268 -2.02 8.87 14.16
CA ALA A 268 -1.46 8.51 15.48
C ALA A 268 -0.02 8.00 15.32
N THR A 269 0.72 7.95 16.42
CA THR A 269 1.95 7.17 16.57
C THR A 269 1.69 6.11 17.63
N LEU A 270 1.66 4.85 17.24
CA LEU A 270 1.33 3.73 18.12
C LEU A 270 2.60 3.06 18.67
N PRO A 271 2.57 2.57 19.93
CA PRO A 271 1.41 2.51 20.83
C PRO A 271 1.08 3.82 21.57
N ARG A 272 1.98 4.81 21.57
CA ARG A 272 1.89 6.03 22.40
C ARG A 272 0.52 6.70 22.38
N ASP A 273 -0.08 6.86 21.20
CA ASP A 273 -1.31 7.64 21.03
C ASP A 273 -2.55 6.72 20.94
N LYS A 274 -2.47 5.44 21.39
CA LYS A 274 -3.54 4.43 21.21
C LYS A 274 -4.85 4.87 21.85
N ASP A 275 -4.81 5.32 23.10
CA ASP A 275 -6.02 5.71 23.84
C ASP A 275 -6.72 6.90 23.20
N GLN A 276 -5.95 7.91 22.78
CA GLN A 276 -6.51 9.06 22.08
C GLN A 276 -7.12 8.67 20.73
N LEU A 277 -6.44 7.81 19.98
CA LEU A 277 -6.96 7.31 18.70
C LEU A 277 -8.27 6.55 18.88
N LEU A 278 -8.42 5.73 19.93
CA LEU A 278 -9.67 5.03 20.24
C LEU A 278 -10.80 6.01 20.61
N ALA A 279 -10.50 7.06 21.37
CA ALA A 279 -11.46 8.11 21.66
C ALA A 279 -11.93 8.84 20.40
N ASP A 280 -11.00 9.21 19.50
CA ASP A 280 -11.29 9.86 18.22
C ASP A 280 -12.15 8.95 17.31
N ILE A 281 -11.91 7.64 17.34
CA ILE A 281 -12.72 6.66 16.62
C ILE A 281 -14.14 6.60 17.20
N ASP A 282 -14.31 6.58 18.52
CA ASP A 282 -15.63 6.55 19.16
C ASP A 282 -16.45 7.81 18.84
N GLU A 283 -15.85 8.98 18.85
CA GLU A 283 -16.48 10.23 18.40
C GLU A 283 -16.89 10.14 16.93
N SER A 284 -16.03 9.58 16.09
CA SER A 284 -16.27 9.38 14.66
C SER A 284 -17.46 8.46 14.42
N ILE A 285 -17.56 7.33 15.15
CA ILE A 285 -18.70 6.42 15.09
C ILE A 285 -20.00 7.13 15.48
N ALA A 286 -19.98 7.88 16.60
CA ALA A 286 -21.15 8.64 17.08
C ALA A 286 -21.59 9.70 16.07
N TYR A 287 -20.66 10.38 15.43
CA TYR A 287 -20.92 11.35 14.38
C TYR A 287 -21.55 10.69 13.14
N LEU A 288 -20.93 9.62 12.62
CA LEU A 288 -21.37 8.94 11.40
C LEU A 288 -22.75 8.29 11.57
N LYS A 289 -23.07 7.73 12.74
CA LYS A 289 -24.41 7.18 13.05
C LYS A 289 -25.53 8.22 12.99
N LYS A 290 -25.22 9.51 13.20
CA LYS A 290 -26.19 10.60 13.08
C LYS A 290 -26.44 11.02 11.63
N GLN A 291 -25.54 10.69 10.70
CA GLN A 291 -25.66 11.07 9.30
C GLN A 291 -26.55 10.09 8.54
N LYS A 292 -27.84 10.43 8.37
CA LYS A 292 -28.88 9.53 7.79
C LYS A 292 -28.74 9.27 6.27
N HIS A 293 -27.84 9.96 5.55
CA HIS A 293 -27.86 9.99 4.07
C HIS A 293 -26.52 9.68 3.41
N TRP A 294 -25.59 9.06 4.11
CA TRP A 294 -24.29 8.67 3.51
C TRP A 294 -24.39 7.29 2.86
N ASP A 295 -25.03 7.25 1.70
CA ASP A 295 -24.97 6.09 0.81
C ASP A 295 -23.76 6.24 -0.13
N ILE A 296 -22.62 5.75 0.34
CA ILE A 296 -21.33 5.85 -0.31
C ILE A 296 -21.18 4.98 -1.55
N TYR A 297 -21.94 3.92 -1.62
CA TYR A 297 -21.76 2.93 -2.68
C TYR A 297 -22.45 3.33 -3.97
N ASN A 298 -23.24 4.41 -3.95
CA ASN A 298 -23.80 5.06 -5.11
C ASN A 298 -22.90 6.17 -5.70
N HIS A 299 -21.76 6.49 -5.08
CA HIS A 299 -20.80 7.43 -5.67
C HIS A 299 -20.07 6.78 -6.83
N ASP A 300 -20.10 7.45 -7.97
CA ASP A 300 -19.30 7.10 -9.13
C ASP A 300 -17.85 7.57 -8.92
N TRP A 301 -17.04 6.69 -8.31
CA TRP A 301 -15.62 6.93 -8.07
C TRP A 301 -14.76 6.91 -9.34
N SER A 302 -15.37 6.69 -10.53
CA SER A 302 -14.66 6.74 -11.81
C SER A 302 -14.14 8.14 -12.18
N LYS A 303 -14.48 9.16 -11.38
CA LYS A 303 -14.08 10.56 -11.58
C LYS A 303 -12.87 11.00 -10.75
N PHE A 304 -12.30 10.10 -9.96
CA PHE A 304 -11.12 10.28 -9.16
C PHE A 304 -10.10 9.19 -9.50
#